data_1a4db45000e4bab21c685e0bf01fbf1a
#
_entry.id   1a4db45000e4bab21c685e0bf01fbf1a
#
_cell.length_a   1.000
_cell.length_b   1.000
_cell.length_c   1.000
_cell.angle_alpha   90.00
_cell.angle_beta   90.00
_cell.angle_gamma   90.00
#
_symmetry.space_group_name_H-M   'P 1'
#
loop_
_entity.id
_entity.type
_entity.pdbx_description
1 polymer ?
#
loop_
_entity_poly.entity_id
_entity_poly.type
_entity_poly.pdbx_seq_one_letter_code
_entity_poly.pdbx_strand_id
1 'polypeptide(L)'
;MIPMLESCEIDFFEMPSDTLGAVGTIEKATALAREKKKPVAVLARHGIFTSAKEVPPPELEVNQSSPMTRRAALEAILDLVGDSDFVVSTTGYTSRELYAIQQERREKGSGRPVGGELYMVGSMGHALSIAQGVALAQPERRVWCIDGDGALLMHMGSLAATAGLGMRNLVHVLLNNSCHESVGGQRTAAPEDPKTPKGSYFSQLALTAGYSHVYSAGNHDELQKLNFITTENDQGSTFLEITTRVDPATNKNLPRPNETMTQFKDAACTFLRSFTAQ
;
A
#
# COMPACT_ATOMS: atom_id res chain seq x y z
N MET A 1 9.79 14.55 18.60
CA MET A 1 9.13 13.50 19.42
C MET A 1 9.01 13.95 20.89
N ILE A 2 10.11 14.29 21.59
CA ILE A 2 10.05 14.73 23.00
C ILE A 2 9.06 15.87 23.23
N PRO A 3 9.07 17.00 22.50
CA PRO A 3 8.09 18.07 22.72
C PRO A 3 6.62 17.63 22.55
N MET A 4 6.39 16.60 21.72
CA MET A 4 5.04 16.05 21.53
C MET A 4 4.61 15.20 22.75
N LEU A 5 5.52 14.42 23.33
CA LEU A 5 5.23 13.68 24.56
C LEU A 5 4.96 14.63 25.74
N GLU A 6 5.75 15.69 25.86
CA GLU A 6 5.56 16.74 26.86
C GLU A 6 4.22 17.45 26.68
N SER A 7 3.84 17.82 25.47
CA SER A 7 2.54 18.47 25.19
C SER A 7 1.34 17.54 25.44
N CYS A 8 1.54 16.23 25.36
CA CYS A 8 0.53 15.22 25.70
C CYS A 8 0.58 14.79 27.18
N GLU A 9 1.44 15.38 27.97
CA GLU A 9 1.67 15.01 29.40
C GLU A 9 2.00 13.52 29.57
N ILE A 10 2.77 12.95 28.63
CA ILE A 10 3.23 11.57 28.68
C ILE A 10 4.63 11.53 29.26
N ASP A 11 4.78 10.88 30.42
CA ASP A 11 6.11 10.62 31.01
C ASP A 11 6.93 9.75 30.07
N PHE A 12 8.25 9.98 30.00
CA PHE A 12 9.10 9.17 29.15
C PHE A 12 10.46 8.90 29.77
N PHE A 13 11.09 7.82 29.32
CA PHE A 13 12.47 7.45 29.62
C PHE A 13 13.23 7.27 28.31
N GLU A 14 14.52 7.62 28.30
CA GLU A 14 15.42 7.24 27.21
C GLU A 14 16.02 5.85 27.50
N MET A 15 15.99 4.98 26.52
CA MET A 15 16.54 3.62 26.63
C MET A 15 18.07 3.67 26.55
N PRO A 16 18.82 3.14 27.51
CA PRO A 16 20.27 2.99 27.41
C PRO A 16 20.66 1.96 26.35
N SER A 17 21.91 2.02 25.89
CA SER A 17 22.44 1.10 24.88
C SER A 17 22.89 -0.25 25.45
N ASP A 18 23.00 -0.39 26.75
CA ASP A 18 23.35 -1.65 27.41
C ASP A 18 22.09 -2.43 27.83
N THR A 19 22.17 -3.75 27.80
CA THR A 19 21.02 -4.64 28.06
C THR A 19 20.48 -4.50 29.48
N LEU A 20 21.37 -4.38 30.49
CA LEU A 20 20.93 -4.30 31.89
C LEU A 20 20.21 -2.97 32.15
N GLY A 21 20.75 -1.87 31.64
CA GLY A 21 20.11 -0.57 31.72
C GLY A 21 18.80 -0.51 30.98
N ALA A 22 18.70 -1.16 29.81
CA ALA A 22 17.47 -1.26 29.02
C ALA A 22 16.36 -2.01 29.80
N VAL A 23 16.69 -3.16 30.39
CA VAL A 23 15.75 -3.92 31.24
C VAL A 23 15.29 -3.08 32.43
N GLY A 24 16.21 -2.47 33.17
CA GLY A 24 15.86 -1.62 34.31
C GLY A 24 15.02 -0.40 33.90
N THR A 25 15.21 0.14 32.70
CA THR A 25 14.38 1.25 32.17
C THR A 25 12.97 0.79 31.88
N ILE A 26 12.80 -0.40 31.26
CA ILE A 26 11.49 -0.99 30.98
C ILE A 26 10.74 -1.27 32.30
N GLU A 27 11.43 -1.82 33.31
CA GLU A 27 10.84 -2.07 34.63
C GLU A 27 10.34 -0.79 35.28
N LYS A 28 11.17 0.28 35.30
CA LYS A 28 10.78 1.61 35.84
C LYS A 28 9.59 2.18 35.07
N ALA A 29 9.61 2.16 33.74
CA ALA A 29 8.51 2.65 32.93
C ALA A 29 7.22 1.88 33.20
N THR A 30 7.32 0.56 33.33
CA THR A 30 6.16 -0.31 33.63
C THR A 30 5.60 -0.03 35.05
N ALA A 31 6.47 0.14 36.05
CA ALA A 31 6.06 0.47 37.40
C ALA A 31 5.34 1.83 37.44
N LEU A 32 5.91 2.85 36.79
CA LEU A 32 5.32 4.20 36.73
C LEU A 32 3.97 4.20 35.99
N ALA A 33 3.85 3.45 34.89
CA ALA A 33 2.60 3.33 34.15
C ALA A 33 1.48 2.70 35.02
N ARG A 34 1.82 1.69 35.81
CA ARG A 34 0.90 1.04 36.76
C ARG A 34 0.50 1.97 37.93
N GLU A 35 1.45 2.69 38.49
CA GLU A 35 1.25 3.64 39.58
C GLU A 35 0.32 4.77 39.11
N LYS A 36 0.68 5.45 38.03
CA LYS A 36 -0.06 6.62 37.52
C LYS A 36 -1.33 6.25 36.75
N LYS A 37 -1.50 4.98 36.33
CA LYS A 37 -2.56 4.51 35.44
C LYS A 37 -2.61 5.34 34.14
N LYS A 38 -1.47 5.73 33.64
CA LYS A 38 -1.26 6.54 32.43
C LYS A 38 -0.22 5.85 31.52
N PRO A 39 -0.25 6.12 30.21
CA PRO A 39 0.81 5.64 29.32
C PRO A 39 2.15 6.28 29.70
N VAL A 40 3.22 5.50 29.56
CA VAL A 40 4.61 5.95 29.72
C VAL A 40 5.36 5.51 28.46
N ALA A 41 6.14 6.40 27.88
CA ALA A 41 6.93 6.11 26.69
C ALA A 41 8.36 5.69 27.06
N VAL A 42 8.91 4.73 26.30
CA VAL A 42 10.35 4.43 26.32
C VAL A 42 10.92 4.73 24.94
N LEU A 43 11.84 5.69 24.88
CA LEU A 43 12.43 6.18 23.65
C LEU A 43 13.71 5.41 23.33
N ALA A 44 13.67 4.62 22.27
CA ALA A 44 14.85 3.94 21.71
C ALA A 44 15.41 4.78 20.56
N ARG A 45 16.65 5.22 20.64
CA ARG A 45 17.34 5.94 19.56
C ARG A 45 17.69 4.99 18.41
N HIS A 46 17.78 5.54 17.22
CA HIS A 46 18.23 4.77 16.07
C HIS A 46 19.61 4.14 16.35
N GLY A 47 19.75 2.85 16.02
CA GLY A 47 21.02 2.12 16.20
C GLY A 47 21.26 1.59 17.62
N ILE A 48 20.32 1.75 18.55
CA ILE A 48 20.46 1.23 19.94
C ILE A 48 20.31 -0.29 19.99
N PHE A 49 19.53 -0.87 19.08
CA PHE A 49 19.41 -2.32 18.96
C PHE A 49 20.41 -2.84 17.95
N THR A 50 21.20 -3.83 18.37
CA THR A 50 21.94 -4.67 17.42
C THR A 50 20.95 -5.61 16.75
N SER A 51 21.13 -5.89 15.46
CA SER A 51 20.33 -6.95 14.83
C SER A 51 20.58 -8.24 15.61
N ALA A 52 19.51 -8.89 16.06
CA ALA A 52 19.62 -10.25 16.51
C ALA A 52 20.35 -11.02 15.38
N LYS A 53 21.30 -11.91 15.73
CA LYS A 53 21.82 -12.89 14.76
C LYS A 53 20.61 -13.43 14.02
N GLU A 54 20.64 -13.33 12.69
CA GLU A 54 19.53 -13.75 11.83
C GLU A 54 18.96 -15.06 12.36
N VAL A 55 17.84 -14.97 13.07
CA VAL A 55 16.91 -16.07 13.05
C VAL A 55 16.43 -16.03 11.61
N PRO A 56 16.76 -17.04 10.79
CA PRO A 56 16.22 -17.08 9.44
C PRO A 56 14.72 -16.84 9.61
N PRO A 57 14.11 -15.93 8.85
CA PRO A 57 12.68 -15.79 8.88
C PRO A 57 12.12 -17.20 8.72
N PRO A 58 11.09 -17.60 9.47
CA PRO A 58 10.47 -18.90 9.28
C PRO A 58 10.35 -19.08 7.77
N GLU A 59 10.78 -20.24 7.24
CA GLU A 59 10.71 -20.50 5.79
C GLU A 59 9.32 -20.14 5.34
N LEU A 60 9.22 -18.91 4.81
CA LEU A 60 7.97 -18.40 4.33
C LEU A 60 7.69 -19.23 3.08
N GLU A 61 6.72 -20.11 3.15
CA GLU A 61 6.02 -20.61 1.98
C GLU A 61 5.30 -19.42 1.34
N VAL A 62 6.10 -18.44 0.90
CA VAL A 62 5.59 -17.31 0.13
C VAL A 62 5.10 -17.87 -1.18
N ASN A 63 4.01 -17.34 -1.67
CA ASN A 63 3.41 -17.78 -2.92
C ASN A 63 4.41 -17.63 -4.08
N GLN A 64 5.29 -18.62 -4.22
CA GLN A 64 6.26 -18.75 -5.31
C GLN A 64 5.59 -19.28 -6.58
N SER A 65 4.32 -19.68 -6.49
CA SER A 65 3.59 -20.32 -7.59
C SER A 65 3.10 -19.32 -8.65
N SER A 66 3.00 -18.04 -8.32
CA SER A 66 2.67 -17.03 -9.33
C SER A 66 3.87 -16.75 -10.23
N PRO A 67 3.72 -16.78 -11.56
CA PRO A 67 4.78 -16.37 -12.48
C PRO A 67 5.01 -14.85 -12.47
N MET A 68 4.10 -14.05 -11.92
CA MET A 68 4.10 -12.59 -12.00
C MET A 68 4.78 -11.96 -10.78
N THR A 69 5.78 -11.12 -11.02
CA THR A 69 6.36 -10.26 -9.98
C THR A 69 5.50 -9.01 -9.79
N ARG A 70 5.64 -8.32 -8.64
CA ARG A 70 5.00 -7.01 -8.42
C ARG A 70 5.37 -6.01 -9.53
N ARG A 71 6.64 -5.98 -9.95
CA ARG A 71 7.10 -5.12 -11.05
C ARG A 71 6.34 -5.40 -12.34
N ALA A 72 6.28 -6.66 -12.77
CA ALA A 72 5.56 -7.04 -13.99
C ALA A 72 4.07 -6.67 -13.91
N ALA A 73 3.44 -6.86 -12.76
CA ALA A 73 2.05 -6.44 -12.53
C ALA A 73 1.89 -4.91 -12.66
N LEU A 74 2.78 -4.14 -12.03
CA LEU A 74 2.75 -2.67 -12.10
C LEU A 74 2.98 -2.15 -13.53
N GLU A 75 3.92 -2.72 -14.27
CA GLU A 75 4.17 -2.36 -15.67
C GLU A 75 2.93 -2.61 -16.54
N ALA A 76 2.29 -3.77 -16.38
CA ALA A 76 1.08 -4.13 -17.13
C ALA A 76 -0.13 -3.25 -16.73
N ILE A 77 -0.28 -2.90 -15.44
CA ILE A 77 -1.30 -1.95 -14.99
C ILE A 77 -1.07 -0.57 -15.63
N LEU A 78 0.18 -0.09 -15.62
CA LEU A 78 0.51 1.22 -16.18
C LEU A 78 0.27 1.31 -17.70
N ASP A 79 0.27 0.19 -18.42
CA ASP A 79 -0.08 0.14 -19.84
C ASP A 79 -1.60 0.29 -20.06
N LEU A 80 -2.41 0.05 -19.02
CA LEU A 80 -3.86 0.28 -19.02
C LEU A 80 -4.24 1.69 -18.57
N VAL A 81 -3.38 2.36 -17.82
CA VAL A 81 -3.67 3.67 -17.23
C VAL A 81 -3.47 4.79 -18.25
N GLY A 82 -4.54 5.51 -18.58
CA GLY A 82 -4.50 6.64 -19.52
C GLY A 82 -3.80 7.87 -18.93
N ASP A 83 -3.30 8.78 -19.79
CA ASP A 83 -2.58 10.00 -19.37
C ASP A 83 -3.42 10.95 -18.52
N SER A 84 -4.74 10.96 -18.70
CA SER A 84 -5.68 11.75 -17.90
C SER A 84 -6.07 11.08 -16.58
N ASP A 85 -5.80 9.80 -16.41
CA ASP A 85 -6.17 9.06 -15.20
C ASP A 85 -5.31 9.49 -14.00
N PHE A 86 -5.79 9.21 -12.80
CA PHE A 86 -5.05 9.48 -11.57
C PHE A 86 -4.77 8.18 -10.81
N VAL A 87 -3.55 8.01 -10.34
CA VAL A 87 -3.12 6.81 -9.62
C VAL A 87 -2.81 7.15 -8.16
N VAL A 88 -3.35 6.38 -7.24
CA VAL A 88 -2.96 6.41 -5.82
C VAL A 88 -2.36 5.06 -5.48
N SER A 89 -1.10 5.02 -5.05
CA SER A 89 -0.45 3.77 -4.66
C SER A 89 -0.24 3.66 -3.15
N THR A 90 -0.42 2.45 -2.62
CA THR A 90 -0.20 2.15 -1.20
C THR A 90 1.25 2.35 -0.79
N THR A 91 1.49 2.54 0.52
CA THR A 91 2.85 2.69 1.07
C THR A 91 3.72 1.44 0.89
N GLY A 92 5.00 1.58 1.05
CA GLY A 92 5.97 0.49 1.03
C GLY A 92 6.63 0.26 -0.32
N TYR A 93 6.91 -0.99 -0.66
CA TYR A 93 7.61 -1.32 -1.91
C TYR A 93 6.77 -1.07 -3.15
N THR A 94 5.46 -1.16 -3.08
CA THR A 94 4.56 -0.85 -4.20
C THR A 94 4.74 0.57 -4.71
N SER A 95 4.67 1.58 -3.83
CA SER A 95 4.93 2.98 -4.20
C SER A 95 6.35 3.21 -4.71
N ARG A 96 7.35 2.60 -4.07
CA ARG A 96 8.75 2.77 -4.46
C ARG A 96 9.04 2.17 -5.82
N GLU A 97 8.48 1.01 -6.13
CA GLU A 97 8.65 0.34 -7.41
C GLU A 97 7.88 1.05 -8.52
N LEU A 98 6.64 1.48 -8.24
CA LEU A 98 5.86 2.30 -9.16
C LEU A 98 6.63 3.61 -9.52
N TYR A 99 7.19 4.27 -8.51
CA TYR A 99 8.02 5.46 -8.73
C TYR A 99 9.24 5.15 -9.61
N ALA A 100 9.97 4.07 -9.34
CA ALA A 100 11.12 3.66 -10.13
C ALA A 100 10.75 3.40 -11.60
N ILE A 101 9.67 2.66 -11.84
CA ILE A 101 9.17 2.38 -13.19
C ILE A 101 8.81 3.68 -13.91
N GLN A 102 8.15 4.61 -13.24
CA GLN A 102 7.78 5.89 -13.85
C GLN A 102 9.00 6.77 -14.15
N GLN A 103 10.02 6.78 -13.32
CA GLN A 103 11.27 7.48 -13.63
C GLN A 103 11.94 6.87 -14.87
N GLU A 104 12.07 5.55 -14.93
CA GLU A 104 12.62 4.86 -16.10
C GLU A 104 11.82 5.16 -17.39
N ARG A 105 10.48 5.19 -17.30
CA ARG A 105 9.59 5.51 -18.42
C ARG A 105 9.76 6.98 -18.86
N ARG A 106 9.87 7.90 -17.91
CA ARG A 106 10.11 9.35 -18.20
C ARG A 106 11.44 9.59 -18.89
N GLU A 107 12.50 8.92 -18.45
CA GLU A 107 13.82 8.99 -19.10
C GLU A 107 13.77 8.48 -20.56
N LYS A 108 12.88 7.52 -20.85
CA LYS A 108 12.65 6.99 -22.20
C LYS A 108 11.61 7.79 -23.03
N GLY A 109 11.05 8.86 -22.47
CA GLY A 109 10.01 9.68 -23.10
C GLY A 109 8.61 9.04 -23.16
N SER A 110 8.37 8.01 -22.36
CA SER A 110 7.08 7.28 -22.30
C SER A 110 6.44 7.29 -20.90
N GLY A 111 6.95 8.11 -19.98
CA GLY A 111 6.39 8.25 -18.63
C GLY A 111 5.12 9.08 -18.61
N ARG A 112 4.27 8.79 -17.65
CA ARG A 112 3.03 9.54 -17.42
C ARG A 112 3.31 10.99 -17.01
N PRO A 113 2.34 11.90 -17.16
CA PRO A 113 2.45 13.28 -16.71
C PRO A 113 2.84 13.38 -15.22
N VAL A 114 3.70 14.34 -14.89
CA VAL A 114 4.08 14.60 -13.49
C VAL A 114 2.85 15.01 -12.69
N GLY A 115 2.67 14.39 -11.52
CA GLY A 115 1.49 14.62 -10.67
C GLY A 115 0.31 13.70 -10.99
N GLY A 116 0.36 12.89 -12.05
CA GLY A 116 -0.65 11.86 -12.34
C GLY A 116 -0.63 10.69 -11.37
N GLU A 117 0.36 10.63 -10.47
CA GLU A 117 0.47 9.62 -9.41
C GLU A 117 0.67 10.27 -8.04
N LEU A 118 0.03 9.69 -7.02
CA LEU A 118 0.27 9.97 -5.62
C LEU A 118 0.85 8.72 -4.93
N TYR A 119 2.08 8.84 -4.48
CA TYR A 119 2.80 7.78 -3.77
C TYR A 119 2.61 7.95 -2.27
N MET A 120 1.92 6.99 -1.63
CA MET A 120 1.67 7.05 -0.19
C MET A 120 2.95 6.78 0.60
N VAL A 121 3.19 7.60 1.63
CA VAL A 121 4.24 7.39 2.62
C VAL A 121 3.62 7.37 4.00
N GLY A 122 3.73 6.24 4.70
CA GLY A 122 2.95 6.01 5.93
C GLY A 122 1.47 5.76 5.62
N SER A 123 0.61 5.89 6.62
CA SER A 123 -0.85 5.72 6.49
C SER A 123 -1.27 4.45 5.73
N MET A 124 -0.61 3.32 6.03
CA MET A 124 -0.93 2.02 5.43
C MET A 124 -2.42 1.73 5.58
N GLY A 125 -3.06 1.25 4.52
CA GLY A 125 -4.50 0.97 4.47
C GLY A 125 -5.39 2.15 4.04
N HIS A 126 -4.84 3.35 3.79
CA HIS A 126 -5.63 4.54 3.46
C HIS A 126 -5.55 4.98 1.99
N ALA A 127 -4.82 4.25 1.14
CA ALA A 127 -4.73 4.57 -0.28
C ALA A 127 -6.11 4.57 -0.95
N LEU A 128 -6.92 3.56 -0.66
CA LEU A 128 -8.29 3.47 -1.18
C LEU A 128 -9.16 4.66 -0.75
N SER A 129 -9.06 5.10 0.50
CA SER A 129 -9.83 6.26 0.99
C SER A 129 -9.44 7.57 0.29
N ILE A 130 -8.17 7.75 -0.05
CA ILE A 130 -7.71 8.89 -0.84
C ILE A 130 -8.23 8.78 -2.28
N ALA A 131 -8.12 7.61 -2.89
CA ALA A 131 -8.63 7.36 -4.23
C ALA A 131 -10.15 7.62 -4.31
N GLN A 132 -10.92 7.20 -3.31
CA GLN A 132 -12.35 7.52 -3.18
C GLN A 132 -12.60 9.03 -3.18
N GLY A 133 -11.84 9.79 -2.37
CA GLY A 133 -11.97 11.25 -2.32
C GLY A 133 -11.71 11.91 -3.67
N VAL A 134 -10.69 11.45 -4.40
CA VAL A 134 -10.39 11.94 -5.76
C VAL A 134 -11.49 11.53 -6.74
N ALA A 135 -11.96 10.28 -6.71
CA ALA A 135 -13.00 9.79 -7.61
C ALA A 135 -14.33 10.55 -7.43
N LEU A 136 -14.69 10.88 -6.19
CA LEU A 136 -15.86 11.71 -5.90
C LEU A 136 -15.70 13.16 -6.39
N ALA A 137 -14.51 13.73 -6.23
CA ALA A 137 -14.24 15.11 -6.64
C ALA A 137 -14.05 15.26 -8.16
N GLN A 138 -13.76 14.18 -8.87
CA GLN A 138 -13.44 14.15 -10.30
C GLN A 138 -14.21 12.99 -10.98
N PRO A 139 -15.54 13.05 -11.08
CA PRO A 139 -16.37 11.93 -11.53
C PRO A 139 -16.08 11.49 -12.97
N GLU A 140 -15.59 12.41 -13.81
CA GLU A 140 -15.24 12.11 -15.21
C GLU A 140 -13.81 11.59 -15.39
N ARG A 141 -13.01 11.58 -14.31
CA ARG A 141 -11.63 11.09 -14.33
C ARG A 141 -11.59 9.68 -13.78
N ARG A 142 -10.97 8.76 -14.49
CA ARG A 142 -10.67 7.45 -13.93
C ARG A 142 -9.60 7.55 -12.87
N VAL A 143 -9.83 6.89 -11.73
CA VAL A 143 -8.92 6.85 -10.58
C VAL A 143 -8.54 5.39 -10.32
N TRP A 144 -7.26 5.14 -10.26
CA TRP A 144 -6.70 3.84 -9.95
C TRP A 144 -6.14 3.85 -8.53
N CYS A 145 -6.61 2.93 -7.69
CA CYS A 145 -6.01 2.65 -6.40
C CYS A 145 -5.17 1.38 -6.53
N ILE A 146 -3.86 1.47 -6.40
CA ILE A 146 -2.97 0.30 -6.38
C ILE A 146 -2.63 0.01 -4.92
N ASP A 147 -3.21 -1.06 -4.38
CA ASP A 147 -3.12 -1.44 -2.97
C ASP A 147 -2.37 -2.77 -2.79
N GLY A 148 -2.07 -3.12 -1.57
CA GLY A 148 -1.48 -4.38 -1.18
C GLY A 148 -2.39 -5.13 -0.21
N ASP A 149 -2.30 -6.47 -0.19
CA ASP A 149 -3.10 -7.35 0.66
C ASP A 149 -3.01 -7.00 2.15
N GLY A 150 -1.81 -6.76 2.67
CA GLY A 150 -1.62 -6.33 4.04
C GLY A 150 -2.18 -4.93 4.33
N ALA A 151 -2.14 -4.01 3.38
CA ALA A 151 -2.69 -2.67 3.53
C ALA A 151 -4.22 -2.71 3.53
N LEU A 152 -4.83 -3.47 2.62
CA LEU A 152 -6.27 -3.66 2.59
C LEU A 152 -6.81 -4.26 3.88
N LEU A 153 -6.12 -5.26 4.46
CA LEU A 153 -6.50 -5.85 5.75
C LEU A 153 -6.55 -4.84 6.90
N MET A 154 -5.71 -3.82 6.87
CA MET A 154 -5.71 -2.77 7.91
C MET A 154 -6.95 -1.88 7.87
N HIS A 155 -7.62 -1.76 6.72
CA HIS A 155 -8.76 -0.86 6.56
C HIS A 155 -9.84 -1.43 5.62
N MET A 156 -10.22 -2.68 5.84
CA MET A 156 -11.22 -3.41 5.01
C MET A 156 -12.58 -2.69 4.91
N GLY A 157 -12.96 -1.90 5.91
CA GLY A 157 -14.21 -1.14 5.88
C GLY A 157 -14.31 -0.16 4.69
N SER A 158 -13.18 0.23 4.10
CA SER A 158 -13.16 1.07 2.89
C SER A 158 -13.75 0.38 1.65
N LEU A 159 -13.75 -0.96 1.60
CA LEU A 159 -14.42 -1.70 0.53
C LEU A 159 -15.93 -1.42 0.51
N ALA A 160 -16.57 -1.49 1.68
CA ALA A 160 -18.01 -1.22 1.80
C ALA A 160 -18.34 0.24 1.43
N ALA A 161 -17.47 1.19 1.82
CA ALA A 161 -17.64 2.59 1.43
C ALA A 161 -17.54 2.78 -0.09
N THR A 162 -16.58 2.14 -0.77
CA THR A 162 -16.44 2.18 -2.23
C THR A 162 -17.69 1.66 -2.93
N ALA A 163 -18.16 0.49 -2.52
CA ALA A 163 -19.34 -0.13 -3.10
C ALA A 163 -20.61 0.70 -2.83
N GLY A 164 -20.79 1.15 -1.59
CA GLY A 164 -21.96 1.96 -1.19
C GLY A 164 -22.05 3.32 -1.88
N LEU A 165 -20.92 3.91 -2.28
CA LEU A 165 -20.87 5.17 -3.03
C LEU A 165 -21.04 4.99 -4.54
N GLY A 166 -21.05 3.75 -5.04
CA GLY A 166 -21.27 3.43 -6.45
C GLY A 166 -20.30 4.12 -7.41
N MET A 167 -19.03 4.19 -7.04
CA MET A 167 -17.99 4.92 -7.79
C MET A 167 -17.68 4.24 -9.13
N ARG A 168 -18.19 4.79 -10.23
CA ARG A 168 -18.03 4.23 -11.59
C ARG A 168 -16.63 4.40 -12.16
N ASN A 169 -15.93 5.41 -11.67
CA ASN A 169 -14.62 5.83 -12.15
C ASN A 169 -13.46 5.32 -11.29
N LEU A 170 -13.72 4.43 -10.33
CA LEU A 170 -12.69 3.89 -9.43
C LEU A 170 -12.36 2.43 -9.78
N VAL A 171 -11.08 2.21 -10.10
CA VAL A 171 -10.49 0.87 -10.26
C VAL A 171 -9.58 0.59 -9.07
N HIS A 172 -9.97 -0.36 -8.23
CA HIS A 172 -9.19 -0.81 -7.09
C HIS A 172 -8.39 -2.06 -7.46
N VAL A 173 -7.10 -1.91 -7.62
CA VAL A 173 -6.16 -3.01 -7.93
C VAL A 173 -5.49 -3.45 -6.64
N LEU A 174 -5.59 -4.73 -6.32
CA LEU A 174 -4.95 -5.36 -5.18
C LEU A 174 -3.80 -6.25 -5.64
N LEU A 175 -2.57 -5.92 -5.25
CA LEU A 175 -1.40 -6.78 -5.43
C LEU A 175 -1.30 -7.72 -4.23
N ASN A 176 -1.60 -9.00 -4.44
CA ASN A 176 -1.64 -10.01 -3.40
C ASN A 176 -0.41 -10.93 -3.50
N ASN A 177 0.55 -10.75 -2.60
CA ASN A 177 1.71 -11.63 -2.44
C ASN A 177 1.66 -12.45 -1.14
N SER A 178 0.57 -12.33 -0.36
CA SER A 178 0.33 -12.99 0.92
C SER A 178 1.35 -12.65 2.02
N CYS A 179 2.06 -11.52 1.89
CA CYS A 179 3.04 -11.15 2.92
C CYS A 179 3.27 -9.64 3.08
N HIS A 180 3.74 -9.25 4.26
CA HIS A 180 4.20 -7.89 4.58
C HIS A 180 5.66 -7.69 4.16
N GLU A 181 5.91 -7.70 2.87
CA GLU A 181 7.25 -7.75 2.27
C GLU A 181 8.19 -6.62 2.71
N SER A 182 7.66 -5.41 2.90
CA SER A 182 8.46 -4.22 3.24
C SER A 182 8.88 -4.12 4.72
N VAL A 183 8.36 -5.01 5.59
CA VAL A 183 8.60 -4.98 7.04
C VAL A 183 9.03 -6.32 7.61
N GLY A 184 9.63 -7.18 6.79
CA GLY A 184 10.21 -8.46 7.24
C GLY A 184 9.61 -9.70 6.59
N GLY A 185 8.64 -9.56 5.67
CA GLY A 185 8.11 -10.66 4.87
C GLY A 185 7.16 -11.61 5.61
N GLN A 186 6.65 -11.22 6.77
CA GLN A 186 5.67 -12.05 7.50
C GLN A 186 4.42 -12.23 6.66
N ARG A 187 3.78 -13.40 6.77
CA ARG A 187 2.49 -13.65 6.11
C ARG A 187 1.42 -12.68 6.58
N THR A 188 0.57 -12.27 5.66
CA THR A 188 -0.63 -11.52 6.02
C THR A 188 -1.65 -12.42 6.72
N ALA A 189 -2.53 -11.81 7.51
CA ALA A 189 -3.57 -12.54 8.23
C ALA A 189 -4.77 -12.95 7.35
N ALA A 190 -4.65 -12.83 6.02
CA ALA A 190 -5.69 -13.30 5.11
C ALA A 190 -5.87 -14.82 5.26
N PRO A 191 -7.09 -15.31 5.43
CA PRO A 191 -7.33 -16.75 5.52
C PRO A 191 -6.91 -17.46 4.23
N GLU A 192 -6.20 -18.58 4.38
CA GLU A 192 -6.00 -19.54 3.31
C GLU A 192 -6.96 -20.70 3.53
N ASP A 193 -7.99 -20.79 2.73
CA ASP A 193 -8.81 -21.99 2.68
C ASP A 193 -8.26 -22.90 1.58
N PRO A 194 -7.83 -24.14 1.91
CA PRO A 194 -7.33 -25.09 0.90
C PRO A 194 -8.37 -25.44 -0.18
N LYS A 195 -9.66 -25.20 0.09
CA LYS A 195 -10.77 -25.43 -0.84
C LYS A 195 -11.05 -24.23 -1.75
N THR A 196 -10.52 -23.06 -1.40
CA THR A 196 -10.73 -21.84 -2.15
C THR A 196 -9.52 -21.63 -3.07
N PRO A 197 -9.68 -21.31 -4.35
CA PRO A 197 -8.55 -21.01 -5.23
C PRO A 197 -7.65 -19.95 -4.60
N LYS A 198 -6.33 -20.17 -4.63
CA LYS A 198 -5.35 -19.18 -4.13
C LYS A 198 -5.65 -17.83 -4.80
N GLY A 199 -5.72 -16.76 -4.01
CA GLY A 199 -6.00 -15.42 -4.51
C GLY A 199 -7.49 -15.08 -4.66
N SER A 200 -8.42 -15.82 -4.05
CA SER A 200 -9.86 -15.53 -4.16
C SER A 200 -10.48 -14.90 -2.91
N TYR A 201 -9.77 -14.86 -1.79
CA TYR A 201 -10.30 -14.30 -0.53
C TYR A 201 -10.71 -12.83 -0.66
N PHE A 202 -9.84 -12.01 -1.20
CA PHE A 202 -10.11 -10.58 -1.35
C PHE A 202 -11.13 -10.30 -2.45
N SER A 203 -11.12 -11.08 -3.52
CA SER A 203 -12.14 -11.03 -4.58
C SER A 203 -13.52 -11.36 -4.03
N GLN A 204 -13.65 -12.36 -3.17
CA GLN A 204 -14.92 -12.69 -2.49
C GLN A 204 -15.35 -11.59 -1.51
N LEU A 205 -14.39 -10.99 -0.79
CA LEU A 205 -14.66 -9.83 0.07
C LEU A 205 -15.19 -8.64 -0.73
N ALA A 206 -14.59 -8.34 -1.87
CA ALA A 206 -15.04 -7.26 -2.75
C ALA A 206 -16.46 -7.52 -3.28
N LEU A 207 -16.75 -8.75 -3.72
CA LEU A 207 -18.10 -9.16 -4.13
C LEU A 207 -19.10 -8.98 -2.98
N THR A 208 -18.77 -9.46 -1.79
CA THR A 208 -19.64 -9.36 -0.60
C THR A 208 -19.83 -7.90 -0.17
N ALA A 209 -18.82 -7.04 -0.34
CA ALA A 209 -18.91 -5.61 -0.08
C ALA A 209 -19.80 -4.88 -1.09
N GLY A 210 -20.08 -5.48 -2.26
CA GLY A 210 -20.96 -4.92 -3.29
C GLY A 210 -20.25 -4.22 -4.45
N TYR A 211 -18.98 -4.56 -4.72
CA TYR A 211 -18.33 -4.13 -5.95
C TYR A 211 -19.08 -4.68 -7.16
N SER A 212 -19.29 -3.83 -8.17
CA SER A 212 -20.04 -4.20 -9.37
C SER A 212 -19.26 -5.17 -10.27
N HIS A 213 -17.95 -4.98 -10.33
CA HIS A 213 -17.07 -5.79 -11.16
C HIS A 213 -15.90 -6.28 -10.32
N VAL A 214 -15.68 -7.59 -10.32
CA VAL A 214 -14.58 -8.23 -9.59
C VAL A 214 -13.85 -9.18 -10.52
N TYR A 215 -12.57 -8.94 -10.70
CA TYR A 215 -11.68 -9.70 -11.55
C TYR A 215 -10.48 -10.22 -10.78
N SER A 216 -9.84 -11.27 -11.29
CA SER A 216 -8.58 -11.78 -10.78
C SER A 216 -7.66 -12.18 -11.93
N ALA A 217 -6.35 -11.99 -11.71
CA ALA A 217 -5.31 -12.40 -12.64
C ALA A 217 -4.10 -12.95 -11.89
N GLY A 218 -3.55 -14.07 -12.36
CA GLY A 218 -2.34 -14.68 -11.80
C GLY A 218 -1.14 -14.63 -12.77
N ASN A 219 -1.35 -14.17 -14.01
CA ASN A 219 -0.31 -14.08 -15.03
C ASN A 219 -0.61 -12.96 -16.02
N HIS A 220 0.38 -12.67 -16.88
CA HIS A 220 0.30 -11.58 -17.84
C HIS A 220 -0.82 -11.76 -18.88
N ASP A 221 -1.03 -12.97 -19.36
CA ASP A 221 -2.05 -13.26 -20.39
C ASP A 221 -3.47 -13.06 -19.85
N GLU A 222 -3.69 -13.41 -18.58
CA GLU A 222 -4.96 -13.15 -17.91
C GLU A 222 -5.19 -11.64 -17.73
N LEU A 223 -4.14 -10.90 -17.33
CA LEU A 223 -4.23 -9.46 -17.16
C LEU A 223 -4.48 -8.73 -18.49
N GLN A 224 -3.85 -9.15 -19.58
CA GLN A 224 -4.09 -8.58 -20.90
C GLN A 224 -5.54 -8.75 -21.39
N LYS A 225 -6.20 -9.84 -21.01
CA LYS A 225 -7.62 -10.06 -21.34
C LYS A 225 -8.56 -9.06 -20.66
N LEU A 226 -8.08 -8.32 -19.66
CA LEU A 226 -8.84 -7.34 -18.90
C LEU A 226 -8.69 -5.90 -19.44
N ASN A 227 -8.18 -5.73 -20.65
CA ASN A 227 -8.00 -4.42 -21.29
C ASN A 227 -9.33 -3.63 -21.46
N PHE A 228 -10.47 -4.35 -21.48
CA PHE A 228 -11.81 -3.74 -21.53
C PHE A 228 -12.15 -2.93 -20.27
N ILE A 229 -11.49 -3.14 -19.12
CA ILE A 229 -11.68 -2.32 -17.91
C ILE A 229 -11.49 -0.83 -18.21
N THR A 230 -10.72 -0.51 -19.24
CA THR A 230 -10.43 0.88 -19.64
C THR A 230 -11.42 1.44 -20.66
N THR A 231 -12.15 0.60 -21.36
CA THR A 231 -12.95 0.98 -22.53
C THR A 231 -14.46 1.02 -22.28
N GLU A 232 -14.94 0.28 -21.30
CA GLU A 232 -16.36 0.24 -20.97
C GLU A 232 -16.68 1.28 -19.90
N ASN A 233 -17.59 2.20 -20.20
CA ASN A 233 -18.21 3.12 -19.25
C ASN A 233 -19.19 2.36 -18.35
N ASP A 234 -18.68 1.43 -17.60
CA ASP A 234 -19.50 0.50 -16.88
C ASP A 234 -20.02 1.08 -15.54
N GLN A 235 -21.14 0.56 -15.13
CA GLN A 235 -21.95 1.13 -14.04
C GLN A 235 -21.51 0.63 -12.68
N GLY A 236 -20.34 1.05 -12.19
CA GLY A 236 -19.96 0.72 -10.81
C GLY A 236 -18.46 0.58 -10.55
N SER A 237 -18.12 0.32 -9.29
CA SER A 237 -16.72 0.16 -8.86
C SER A 237 -16.13 -1.16 -9.34
N THR A 238 -14.88 -1.11 -9.78
CA THR A 238 -14.12 -2.28 -10.23
C THR A 238 -13.07 -2.68 -9.20
N PHE A 239 -12.99 -3.96 -8.89
CA PHE A 239 -11.92 -4.58 -8.09
C PHE A 239 -11.14 -5.58 -8.95
N LEU A 240 -9.83 -5.48 -8.93
CA LEU A 240 -8.92 -6.40 -9.62
C LEU A 240 -7.89 -6.95 -8.65
N GLU A 241 -7.96 -8.24 -8.33
CA GLU A 241 -6.94 -8.93 -7.55
C GLU A 241 -5.88 -9.52 -8.49
N ILE A 242 -4.62 -9.16 -8.27
CA ILE A 242 -3.48 -9.71 -9.01
C ILE A 242 -2.60 -10.48 -8.03
N THR A 243 -2.53 -11.79 -8.23
CA THR A 243 -1.62 -12.62 -7.45
C THR A 243 -0.19 -12.42 -7.91
N THR A 244 0.69 -12.03 -7.00
CA THR A 244 2.10 -11.81 -7.30
C THR A 244 2.99 -12.69 -6.42
N ARG A 245 4.23 -12.88 -6.86
CA ARG A 245 5.28 -13.50 -6.03
C ARG A 245 6.19 -12.45 -5.43
N VAL A 246 6.81 -12.81 -4.31
CA VAL A 246 7.87 -12.01 -3.68
C VAL A 246 9.14 -12.07 -4.54
N ASP A 247 9.78 -10.92 -4.75
CA ASP A 247 11.07 -10.81 -5.42
C ASP A 247 12.08 -10.04 -4.54
N PRO A 248 12.80 -10.74 -3.64
CA PRO A 248 13.75 -10.10 -2.73
C PRO A 248 14.92 -9.40 -3.44
N ALA A 249 15.26 -9.80 -4.66
CA ALA A 249 16.36 -9.19 -5.41
C ALA A 249 15.98 -7.78 -5.86
N THR A 250 14.79 -7.58 -6.35
CA THR A 250 14.26 -6.26 -6.75
C THR A 250 14.16 -5.31 -5.55
N ASN A 251 13.73 -5.82 -4.38
CA ASN A 251 13.49 -4.99 -3.21
C ASN A 251 14.74 -4.30 -2.64
N LYS A 252 15.90 -4.93 -2.74
CA LYS A 252 17.18 -4.41 -2.18
C LYS A 252 17.58 -3.06 -2.80
N ASN A 253 17.20 -2.81 -4.04
CA ASN A 253 17.67 -1.67 -4.83
C ASN A 253 16.58 -0.64 -5.15
N LEU A 254 15.38 -0.77 -4.57
CA LEU A 254 14.31 0.19 -4.83
C LEU A 254 14.66 1.56 -4.27
N PRO A 255 14.72 2.60 -5.12
CA PRO A 255 15.02 3.95 -4.68
C PRO A 255 13.92 4.47 -3.75
N ARG A 256 14.28 5.41 -2.90
CA ARG A 256 13.29 6.27 -2.26
C ARG A 256 13.09 7.50 -3.15
N PRO A 257 11.85 7.98 -3.32
CA PRO A 257 11.64 9.26 -3.99
C PRO A 257 12.48 10.36 -3.36
N ASN A 258 13.01 11.25 -4.19
CA ASN A 258 13.75 12.43 -3.74
C ASN A 258 12.81 13.56 -3.33
N GLU A 259 11.58 13.54 -3.84
CA GLU A 259 10.55 14.53 -3.58
C GLU A 259 9.98 14.37 -2.17
N THR A 260 9.69 15.48 -1.53
CA THR A 260 8.95 15.52 -0.26
C THR A 260 7.47 15.20 -0.48
N MET A 261 6.77 14.82 0.59
CA MET A 261 5.32 14.60 0.54
C MET A 261 4.54 15.85 0.12
N THR A 262 5.03 17.02 0.49
CA THR A 262 4.45 18.30 0.05
C THR A 262 4.58 18.47 -1.46
N GLN A 263 5.74 18.17 -2.04
CA GLN A 263 5.95 18.24 -3.49
C GLN A 263 5.05 17.26 -4.25
N PHE A 264 4.91 16.01 -3.77
CA PHE A 264 3.96 15.06 -4.37
C PHE A 264 2.52 15.56 -4.30
N LYS A 265 2.09 16.04 -3.13
CA LYS A 265 0.76 16.60 -2.96
C LYS A 265 0.52 17.79 -3.91
N ASP A 266 1.47 18.73 -4.00
CA ASP A 266 1.32 19.94 -4.81
C ASP A 266 1.29 19.59 -6.31
N ALA A 267 2.14 18.65 -6.76
CA ALA A 267 2.10 18.12 -8.12
C ALA A 267 0.76 17.43 -8.44
N ALA A 268 0.28 16.58 -7.55
CA ALA A 268 -1.01 15.92 -7.69
C ALA A 268 -2.17 16.92 -7.75
N CYS A 269 -2.19 17.91 -6.85
CA CYS A 269 -3.21 18.97 -6.87
C CYS A 269 -3.16 19.79 -8.17
N THR A 270 -1.98 20.08 -8.71
CA THR A 270 -1.82 20.78 -9.98
C THR A 270 -2.36 19.93 -11.12
N PHE A 271 -2.00 18.66 -11.18
CA PHE A 271 -2.49 17.72 -12.20
C PHE A 271 -4.01 17.57 -12.15
N LEU A 272 -4.58 17.41 -10.95
CA LEU A 272 -6.04 17.28 -10.78
C LEU A 272 -6.79 18.54 -11.22
N ARG A 273 -6.25 19.72 -10.98
CA ARG A 273 -6.84 21.01 -11.39
C ARG A 273 -6.72 21.30 -12.89
N SER A 274 -5.73 20.74 -13.56
CA SER A 274 -5.54 20.94 -15.01
C SER A 274 -6.57 20.18 -15.86
N PHE A 275 -7.34 19.29 -15.27
CA PHE A 275 -8.41 18.58 -15.95
C PHE A 275 -9.65 19.45 -15.99
N THR A 276 -9.90 20.04 -17.15
CA THR A 276 -11.22 20.59 -17.50
C THR A 276 -11.95 19.52 -18.31
N ALA A 277 -13.10 19.04 -17.81
CA ALA A 277 -14.01 18.22 -18.61
C ALA A 277 -14.29 18.97 -19.93
N GLN A 278 -13.96 18.36 -21.05
CA GLN A 278 -14.34 18.87 -22.38
C GLN A 278 -15.80 18.54 -22.65
#